data_5c2931786d8e373156ae171a79c400f3
#
_entry.id   5c2931786d8e373156ae171a79c400f3
#
_cell.length_a   1.000
_cell.length_b   1.000
_cell.length_c   1.000
_cell.angle_alpha   90.00
_cell.angle_beta   90.00
_cell.angle_gamma   90.00
#
_symmetry.space_group_name_H-M   'P 1'
#
loop_
_entity.id
_entity.type
_entity.pdbx_description
1 polymer ?
#
loop_
_entity_poly.entity_id
_entity_poly.type
_entity_poly.pdbx_seq_one_letter_code
_entity_poly.pdbx_strand_id
1 'polypeptide(L)'
;MDNNRTSTVPIVPKQYRLPFFMLVSCFALWGLLNNMTDNLVPAFSKIFMINASESAGVQISFYGPYPVLAIFASILLEEFSYKAGVLIGLGLYMIGALCYIPAAIGQSFDIYLMAIFVLAGGLSILETTCNPFVLSMGSQETSVRRLNFAQAFNPIGSLTGIFLAKYF
;
A
#
# COMPACT_ATOMS: atom_id res chain seq x y z
N MET A 1 51.45 2.12 -7.90
CA MET A 1 50.51 2.50 -6.84
C MET A 1 49.16 2.68 -7.52
N ASP A 2 48.41 1.58 -7.56
CA ASP A 2 47.16 1.52 -8.28
C ASP A 2 46.05 2.10 -7.37
N ASN A 3 45.58 3.28 -7.75
CA ASN A 3 44.60 4.04 -7.00
C ASN A 3 43.20 3.49 -7.36
N ASN A 4 42.96 2.27 -6.93
CA ASN A 4 41.69 1.58 -7.10
C ASN A 4 40.64 2.24 -6.21
N ARG A 5 40.19 3.45 -6.60
CA ARG A 5 38.98 4.06 -6.06
C ARG A 5 37.83 3.14 -6.46
N THR A 6 37.46 2.24 -5.59
CA THR A 6 36.18 1.55 -5.66
C THR A 6 35.10 2.62 -5.71
N SER A 7 34.68 2.96 -6.92
CA SER A 7 33.51 3.85 -7.12
C SER A 7 32.30 3.12 -6.55
N THR A 8 31.96 3.44 -5.31
CA THR A 8 30.78 2.86 -4.67
C THR A 8 29.56 3.30 -5.47
N VAL A 9 28.95 2.34 -6.15
CA VAL A 9 27.74 2.57 -6.95
C VAL A 9 26.66 3.14 -6.01
N PRO A 10 26.13 4.33 -6.28
CA PRO A 10 25.15 4.95 -5.40
C PRO A 10 23.89 4.09 -5.34
N ILE A 11 23.35 3.89 -4.13
CA ILE A 11 22.11 3.15 -3.91
C ILE A 11 20.96 3.77 -4.72
N VAL A 12 20.86 5.10 -4.71
CA VAL A 12 19.89 5.86 -5.48
C VAL A 12 20.62 6.95 -6.27
N PRO A 13 20.68 6.87 -7.62
CA PRO A 13 21.23 7.93 -8.46
C PRO A 13 20.50 9.26 -8.24
N LYS A 14 21.22 10.39 -8.42
CA LYS A 14 20.68 11.73 -8.13
C LYS A 14 19.36 12.02 -8.85
N GLN A 15 19.20 11.55 -10.08
CA GLN A 15 18.00 11.75 -10.91
C GLN A 15 16.75 11.03 -10.38
N TYR A 16 16.92 9.95 -9.60
CA TYR A 16 15.81 9.15 -9.05
C TYR A 16 15.51 9.44 -7.58
N ARG A 17 16.24 10.36 -6.94
CA ARG A 17 16.07 10.63 -5.50
C ARG A 17 14.66 11.08 -5.15
N LEU A 18 14.11 12.05 -5.90
CA LEU A 18 12.76 12.55 -5.61
C LEU A 18 11.68 11.46 -5.78
N PRO A 19 11.56 10.77 -6.93
CA PRO A 19 10.58 9.69 -7.05
C PRO A 19 10.82 8.55 -6.06
N PHE A 20 12.07 8.26 -5.69
CA PHE A 20 12.38 7.26 -4.68
C PHE A 20 11.83 7.64 -3.31
N PHE A 21 12.05 8.87 -2.84
CA PHE A 21 11.50 9.34 -1.56
C PHE A 21 9.97 9.40 -1.57
N MET A 22 9.35 9.73 -2.69
CA MET A 22 7.90 9.66 -2.83
C MET A 22 7.39 8.22 -2.65
N LEU A 23 8.06 7.22 -3.25
CA LEU A 23 7.69 5.81 -3.05
C LEU A 23 7.94 5.34 -1.62
N VAL A 24 9.05 5.74 -0.99
CA VAL A 24 9.32 5.45 0.43
C VAL A 24 8.19 6.00 1.31
N SER A 25 7.71 7.20 1.02
CA SER A 25 6.55 7.78 1.72
C SER A 25 5.27 6.96 1.49
N CYS A 26 5.06 6.43 0.28
CA CYS A 26 3.94 5.53 0.00
C CYS A 26 4.02 4.25 0.84
N PHE A 27 5.21 3.64 1.00
CA PHE A 27 5.39 2.47 1.86
C PHE A 27 5.10 2.77 3.33
N ALA A 28 5.52 3.94 3.83
CA ALA A 28 5.25 4.36 5.20
C ALA A 28 3.74 4.60 5.42
N LEU A 29 3.09 5.33 4.51
CA LEU A 29 1.64 5.60 4.57
C LEU A 29 0.83 4.31 4.43
N TRP A 30 1.23 3.40 3.57
CA TRP A 30 0.60 2.09 3.45
C TRP A 30 0.65 1.31 4.76
N GLY A 31 1.83 1.19 5.39
CA GLY A 31 1.96 0.54 6.69
C GLY A 31 1.08 1.19 7.77
N LEU A 32 1.04 2.52 7.81
CA LEU A 32 0.22 3.28 8.73
C LEU A 32 -1.28 2.99 8.54
N LEU A 33 -1.76 3.09 7.31
CA LEU A 33 -3.18 2.96 7.00
C LEU A 33 -3.68 1.52 7.14
N ASN A 34 -2.88 0.51 6.76
CA ASN A 34 -3.21 -0.89 6.98
C ASN A 34 -3.45 -1.18 8.46
N ASN A 35 -2.52 -0.75 9.31
CA ASN A 35 -2.64 -1.01 10.75
C ASN A 35 -3.77 -0.19 11.40
N MET A 36 -4.06 1.01 10.91
CA MET A 36 -5.27 1.73 11.34
C MET A 36 -6.53 0.96 10.96
N THR A 37 -6.62 0.44 9.73
CA THR A 37 -7.77 -0.34 9.26
C THR A 37 -7.96 -1.61 10.09
N ASP A 38 -6.89 -2.36 10.36
CA ASP A 38 -6.92 -3.58 11.16
C ASP A 38 -7.45 -3.32 12.59
N ASN A 39 -7.10 -2.18 13.19
CA ASN A 39 -7.62 -1.78 14.49
C ASN A 39 -9.07 -1.28 14.45
N LEU A 40 -9.52 -0.74 13.33
CA LEU A 40 -10.90 -0.29 13.16
C LEU A 40 -11.88 -1.45 12.97
N VAL A 41 -11.46 -2.59 12.41
CA VAL A 41 -12.31 -3.76 12.22
C VAL A 41 -13.01 -4.22 13.50
N PRO A 42 -12.32 -4.39 14.66
CA PRO A 42 -12.98 -4.70 15.92
C PRO A 42 -13.94 -3.62 16.42
N ALA A 43 -13.65 -2.35 16.15
CA ALA A 43 -14.53 -1.23 16.51
C ALA A 43 -15.82 -1.27 15.69
N PHE A 44 -15.71 -1.46 14.39
CA PHE A 44 -16.86 -1.63 13.50
C PHE A 44 -17.67 -2.89 13.84
N SER A 45 -16.99 -3.98 14.20
CA SER A 45 -17.67 -5.21 14.65
C SER A 45 -18.58 -4.96 15.84
N LYS A 46 -18.18 -4.09 16.77
CA LYS A 46 -19.01 -3.70 17.91
C LYS A 46 -20.15 -2.75 17.51
N ILE A 47 -19.92 -1.81 16.61
CA ILE A 47 -20.91 -0.83 16.16
C ILE A 47 -22.02 -1.51 15.37
N PHE A 48 -21.65 -2.38 14.43
CA PHE A 48 -22.59 -3.10 13.58
C PHE A 48 -23.15 -4.38 14.24
N MET A 49 -22.70 -4.73 15.46
CA MET A 49 -23.04 -5.98 16.14
C MET A 49 -22.85 -7.22 15.25
N ILE A 50 -21.81 -7.23 14.42
CA ILE A 50 -21.57 -8.28 13.45
C ILE A 50 -21.21 -9.60 14.12
N ASN A 51 -21.76 -10.67 13.60
CA ASN A 51 -21.46 -12.03 14.02
C ASN A 51 -20.15 -12.55 13.42
N ALA A 52 -19.72 -13.75 13.82
CA ALA A 52 -18.48 -14.36 13.31
C ALA A 52 -18.47 -14.56 11.78
N SER A 53 -19.63 -14.84 11.17
CA SER A 53 -19.77 -15.01 9.73
C SER A 53 -19.58 -13.69 8.97
N GLU A 54 -20.12 -12.61 9.48
CA GLU A 54 -19.94 -11.25 8.92
C GLU A 54 -18.51 -10.75 9.09
N SER A 55 -17.84 -11.08 10.21
CA SER A 55 -16.41 -10.82 10.40
C SER A 55 -15.54 -11.53 9.35
N ALA A 56 -15.91 -12.75 8.95
CA ALA A 56 -15.26 -13.44 7.83
C ALA A 56 -15.49 -12.68 6.51
N GLY A 57 -16.64 -12.07 6.30
CA GLY A 57 -16.94 -11.19 5.16
C GLY A 57 -15.97 -10.01 5.05
N VAL A 58 -15.58 -9.38 6.17
CA VAL A 58 -14.58 -8.31 6.20
C VAL A 58 -13.22 -8.81 5.71
N GLN A 59 -12.78 -9.99 6.17
CA GLN A 59 -11.52 -10.59 5.74
C GLN A 59 -11.53 -10.94 4.25
N ILE A 60 -12.62 -11.51 3.76
CA ILE A 60 -12.79 -11.83 2.34
C ILE A 60 -12.78 -10.54 1.49
N SER A 61 -13.44 -9.48 1.94
CA SER A 61 -13.45 -8.19 1.24
C SER A 61 -12.08 -7.54 1.19
N PHE A 62 -11.25 -7.74 2.21
CA PHE A 62 -9.90 -7.18 2.26
C PHE A 62 -8.90 -8.02 1.44
N TYR A 63 -8.86 -9.34 1.64
CA TYR A 63 -7.86 -10.19 0.99
C TYR A 63 -8.30 -10.73 -0.37
N GLY A 64 -9.61 -10.80 -0.64
CA GLY A 64 -10.16 -11.31 -1.90
C GLY A 64 -9.73 -10.56 -3.16
N PRO A 65 -9.66 -9.22 -3.15
CA PRO A 65 -9.21 -8.44 -4.31
C PRO A 65 -7.75 -8.66 -4.68
N TYR A 66 -6.88 -9.02 -3.71
CA TYR A 66 -5.44 -9.09 -3.92
C TYR A 66 -5.00 -9.96 -5.08
N PRO A 67 -5.36 -11.26 -5.17
CA PRO A 67 -4.89 -12.11 -6.26
C PRO A 67 -5.42 -11.66 -7.62
N VAL A 68 -6.67 -11.21 -7.68
CA VAL A 68 -7.29 -10.77 -8.93
C VAL A 68 -6.67 -9.47 -9.44
N LEU A 69 -6.57 -8.48 -8.58
CA LEU A 69 -6.08 -7.16 -8.96
C LEU A 69 -4.55 -7.10 -9.10
N ALA A 70 -3.80 -8.01 -8.46
CA ALA A 70 -2.38 -8.18 -8.73
C ALA A 70 -2.13 -8.65 -10.18
N ILE A 71 -2.98 -9.54 -10.71
CA ILE A 71 -2.90 -9.96 -12.12
C ILE A 71 -3.20 -8.77 -13.04
N PHE A 72 -4.27 -8.02 -12.77
CA PHE A 72 -4.58 -6.82 -13.54
C PHE A 72 -3.46 -5.77 -13.46
N ALA A 73 -2.86 -5.58 -12.29
CA ALA A 73 -1.74 -4.68 -12.11
C ALA A 73 -0.52 -5.10 -12.95
N SER A 74 -0.20 -6.40 -13.02
CA SER A 74 0.91 -6.87 -13.85
C SER A 74 0.68 -6.59 -15.33
N ILE A 75 -0.52 -6.86 -15.85
CA ILE A 75 -0.91 -6.54 -17.24
C ILE A 75 -0.82 -5.02 -17.49
N LEU A 76 -1.30 -4.23 -16.55
CA LEU A 76 -1.27 -2.77 -16.63
C LEU A 76 0.17 -2.24 -16.67
N LEU A 77 1.11 -2.90 -15.98
CA LEU A 77 2.52 -2.54 -16.00
C LEU A 77 3.23 -2.90 -17.31
N GLU A 78 2.76 -3.92 -18.03
CA GLU A 78 3.30 -4.28 -19.34
C GLU A 78 2.89 -3.24 -20.43
N GLU A 79 1.68 -2.69 -20.33
CA GLU A 79 1.16 -1.73 -21.31
C GLU A 79 1.44 -0.26 -20.93
N PHE A 80 1.48 0.04 -19.65
CA PHE A 80 1.65 1.40 -19.12
C PHE A 80 2.93 1.53 -18.31
N SER A 81 3.23 2.73 -17.85
CA SER A 81 4.40 3.00 -17.01
C SER A 81 4.15 2.69 -15.52
N TYR A 82 5.21 2.41 -14.77
CA TYR A 82 5.15 2.29 -13.31
C TYR A 82 4.46 3.49 -12.64
N LYS A 83 4.69 4.71 -13.18
CA LYS A 83 4.03 5.92 -12.69
C LYS A 83 2.51 5.85 -12.83
N ALA A 84 2.00 5.34 -13.94
CA ALA A 84 0.57 5.17 -14.16
C ALA A 84 -0.02 4.17 -13.16
N GLY A 85 0.65 3.03 -12.94
CA GLY A 85 0.22 2.04 -11.96
C GLY A 85 0.14 2.60 -10.54
N VAL A 86 1.14 3.39 -10.10
CA VAL A 86 1.11 4.07 -8.80
C VAL A 86 -0.06 5.05 -8.70
N LEU A 87 -0.31 5.86 -9.73
CA LEU A 87 -1.41 6.83 -9.72
C LEU A 87 -2.79 6.16 -9.72
N ILE A 88 -2.96 5.08 -10.47
CA ILE A 88 -4.20 4.29 -10.49
C ILE A 88 -4.43 3.65 -9.12
N GLY A 89 -3.41 3.02 -8.55
CA GLY A 89 -3.50 2.40 -7.22
C GLY A 89 -3.85 3.41 -6.13
N LEU A 90 -3.19 4.58 -6.10
CA LEU A 90 -3.50 5.67 -5.17
C LEU A 90 -4.92 6.23 -5.40
N GLY A 91 -5.35 6.39 -6.65
CA GLY A 91 -6.69 6.85 -6.98
C GLY A 91 -7.76 5.89 -6.48
N LEU A 92 -7.58 4.60 -6.72
CA LEU A 92 -8.51 3.56 -6.25
C LEU A 92 -8.53 3.47 -4.72
N TYR A 93 -7.37 3.59 -4.08
CA TYR A 93 -7.25 3.64 -2.62
C TYR A 93 -8.02 4.84 -2.04
N MET A 94 -7.86 6.02 -2.65
CA MET A 94 -8.57 7.23 -2.24
C MET A 94 -10.09 7.09 -2.40
N ILE A 95 -10.56 6.52 -3.51
CA ILE A 95 -11.99 6.25 -3.74
C ILE A 95 -12.52 5.30 -2.66
N GLY A 96 -11.82 4.20 -2.38
CA GLY A 96 -12.19 3.27 -1.30
C GLY A 96 -12.28 3.97 0.05
N ALA A 97 -11.30 4.81 0.39
CA ALA A 97 -11.30 5.59 1.63
C ALA A 97 -12.50 6.57 1.71
N LEU A 98 -12.85 7.24 0.61
CA LEU A 98 -14.01 8.13 0.57
C LEU A 98 -15.35 7.38 0.70
N CYS A 99 -15.43 6.13 0.26
CA CYS A 99 -16.62 5.28 0.42
C CYS A 99 -16.92 4.93 1.89
N TYR A 100 -15.96 5.08 2.82
CA TYR A 100 -16.25 4.94 4.25
C TYR A 100 -17.21 6.00 4.77
N ILE A 101 -17.22 7.21 4.17
CA ILE A 101 -18.11 8.30 4.60
C ILE A 101 -19.59 7.91 4.45
N PRO A 102 -20.07 7.53 3.24
CA PRO A 102 -21.48 7.10 3.10
C PRO A 102 -21.78 5.81 3.87
N ALA A 103 -20.81 4.90 4.03
CA ALA A 103 -20.98 3.70 4.86
C ALA A 103 -21.27 4.06 6.33
N ALA A 104 -20.56 5.05 6.86
CA ALA A 104 -20.75 5.51 8.24
C ALA A 104 -22.06 6.26 8.41
N ILE A 105 -22.42 7.17 7.49
CA ILE A 105 -23.66 7.95 7.54
C ILE A 105 -24.90 7.06 7.40
N GLY A 106 -24.85 6.12 6.43
CA GLY A 106 -25.95 5.20 6.15
C GLY A 106 -26.01 3.99 7.09
N GLN A 107 -25.03 3.81 7.97
CA GLN A 107 -24.86 2.63 8.83
C GLN A 107 -25.02 1.33 8.05
N SER A 108 -24.52 1.29 6.81
CA SER A 108 -24.65 0.15 5.90
C SER A 108 -23.39 -0.69 5.91
N PHE A 109 -23.53 -1.94 6.39
CA PHE A 109 -22.44 -2.91 6.41
C PHE A 109 -22.00 -3.30 4.99
N ASP A 110 -22.92 -3.41 4.04
CA ASP A 110 -22.60 -3.76 2.65
C ASP A 110 -21.75 -2.67 1.97
N ILE A 111 -22.07 -1.39 2.18
CA ILE A 111 -21.28 -0.28 1.66
C ILE A 111 -19.89 -0.28 2.31
N TYR A 112 -19.80 -0.63 3.59
CA TYR A 112 -18.54 -0.78 4.30
C TYR A 112 -17.67 -1.89 3.70
N LEU A 113 -18.23 -3.06 3.40
CA LEU A 113 -17.53 -4.16 2.73
C LEU A 113 -17.04 -3.77 1.33
N MET A 114 -17.87 -3.06 0.55
CA MET A 114 -17.49 -2.55 -0.75
C MET A 114 -16.34 -1.52 -0.65
N ALA A 115 -16.38 -0.64 0.33
CA ALA A 115 -15.31 0.33 0.58
C ALA A 115 -13.96 -0.36 0.88
N ILE A 116 -13.98 -1.40 1.73
CA ILE A 116 -12.81 -2.24 2.01
C ILE A 116 -12.31 -2.90 0.72
N PHE A 117 -13.18 -3.49 -0.07
CA PHE A 117 -12.82 -4.18 -1.31
C PHE A 117 -12.11 -3.24 -2.30
N VAL A 118 -12.65 -2.04 -2.51
CA VAL A 118 -12.07 -1.04 -3.41
C VAL A 118 -10.73 -0.54 -2.88
N LEU A 119 -10.64 -0.29 -1.58
CA LEU A 119 -9.42 0.16 -0.90
C LEU A 119 -8.31 -0.89 -1.00
N ALA A 120 -8.63 -2.14 -0.69
CA ALA A 120 -7.70 -3.27 -0.78
C ALA A 120 -7.23 -3.52 -2.22
N GLY A 121 -8.11 -3.30 -3.18
CA GLY A 121 -7.77 -3.32 -4.60
C GLY A 121 -6.73 -2.27 -4.98
N GLY A 122 -6.89 -1.06 -4.48
CA GLY A 122 -5.90 0.01 -4.65
C GLY A 122 -4.55 -0.36 -4.03
N LEU A 123 -4.55 -0.96 -2.84
CA LEU A 123 -3.33 -1.45 -2.18
C LEU A 123 -2.63 -2.54 -3.00
N SER A 124 -3.38 -3.51 -3.53
CA SER A 124 -2.83 -4.59 -4.35
C SER A 124 -2.10 -4.05 -5.59
N ILE A 125 -2.71 -3.07 -6.29
CA ILE A 125 -2.08 -2.42 -7.44
C ILE A 125 -0.82 -1.65 -7.01
N LEU A 126 -0.88 -0.91 -5.91
CA LEU A 126 0.27 -0.17 -5.37
C LEU A 126 1.43 -1.10 -5.04
N GLU A 127 1.18 -2.20 -4.34
CA GLU A 127 2.20 -3.17 -3.94
C GLU A 127 2.87 -3.81 -5.16
N THR A 128 2.06 -4.26 -6.11
CA THR A 128 2.54 -4.88 -7.36
C THR A 128 3.35 -3.90 -8.20
N THR A 129 3.06 -2.60 -8.12
CA THR A 129 3.71 -1.56 -8.93
C THR A 129 4.94 -0.95 -8.25
N CYS A 130 4.85 -0.63 -6.95
CA CYS A 130 5.92 0.09 -6.24
C CYS A 130 7.20 -0.74 -6.10
N ASN A 131 7.08 -2.04 -5.86
CA ASN A 131 8.23 -2.93 -5.70
C ASN A 131 9.12 -2.96 -6.95
N PRO A 132 8.63 -3.32 -8.15
CA PRO A 132 9.45 -3.32 -9.36
C PRO A 132 9.89 -1.90 -9.76
N PHE A 133 9.09 -0.87 -9.47
CA PHE A 133 9.47 0.51 -9.73
C PHE A 133 10.71 0.91 -8.92
N VAL A 134 10.76 0.59 -7.63
CA VAL A 134 11.95 0.82 -6.79
C VAL A 134 13.15 0.05 -7.33
N LEU A 135 12.98 -1.20 -7.77
CA LEU A 135 14.05 -2.00 -8.35
C LEU A 135 14.62 -1.38 -9.64
N SER A 136 13.79 -0.72 -10.45
CA SER A 136 14.20 -0.09 -11.72
C SER A 136 14.92 1.25 -11.56
N MET A 137 14.94 1.85 -10.37
CA MET A 137 15.51 3.19 -10.11
C MET A 137 17.02 3.22 -9.94
N GLY A 138 17.78 2.50 -10.72
CA GLY A 138 19.23 2.54 -10.69
C GLY A 138 19.92 1.23 -11.04
N SER A 139 21.20 1.09 -10.63
CA SER A 139 21.99 -0.12 -10.91
C SER A 139 21.37 -1.39 -10.31
N GLN A 140 21.50 -2.48 -11.02
CA GLN A 140 21.03 -3.79 -10.59
C GLN A 140 21.79 -4.31 -9.35
N GLU A 141 23.06 -3.95 -9.21
CA GLU A 141 23.90 -4.32 -8.05
C GLU A 141 23.35 -3.78 -6.72
N THR A 142 22.67 -2.63 -6.74
CA THR A 142 22.11 -1.99 -5.55
C THR A 142 20.59 -2.14 -5.44
N SER A 143 19.95 -2.85 -6.37
CA SER A 143 18.48 -2.94 -6.46
C SER A 143 17.84 -3.51 -5.20
N VAL A 144 18.36 -4.63 -4.68
CA VAL A 144 17.86 -5.28 -3.45
C VAL A 144 18.03 -4.39 -2.23
N ARG A 145 19.18 -3.70 -2.10
CA ARG A 145 19.41 -2.74 -1.00
C ARG A 145 18.42 -1.59 -1.05
N ARG A 146 18.11 -1.12 -2.24
CA ARG A 146 17.16 -0.03 -2.50
C ARG A 146 15.75 -0.45 -2.12
N LEU A 147 15.32 -1.66 -2.51
CA LEU A 147 14.02 -2.20 -2.15
C LEU A 147 13.89 -2.41 -0.64
N ASN A 148 14.88 -3.05 0.00
CA ASN A 148 14.87 -3.29 1.44
C ASN A 148 14.83 -1.97 2.22
N PHE A 149 15.54 -0.94 1.76
CA PHE A 149 15.48 0.38 2.36
C PHE A 149 14.08 1.00 2.25
N ALA A 150 13.44 0.93 1.08
CA ALA A 150 12.09 1.45 0.89
C ALA A 150 11.06 0.69 1.76
N GLN A 151 11.12 -0.62 1.76
CA GLN A 151 10.21 -1.48 2.54
C GLN A 151 10.40 -1.33 4.06
N ALA A 152 11.59 -0.96 4.55
CA ALA A 152 11.82 -0.73 5.97
C ALA A 152 10.96 0.41 6.55
N PHE A 153 10.42 1.30 5.72
CA PHE A 153 9.50 2.35 6.16
C PHE A 153 8.07 1.87 6.39
N ASN A 154 7.69 0.72 5.83
CA ASN A 154 6.36 0.13 6.07
C ASN A 154 6.14 -0.22 7.55
N PRO A 155 7.05 -0.96 8.26
CA PRO A 155 6.92 -1.18 9.70
C PRO A 155 6.90 0.10 10.53
N ILE A 156 7.65 1.14 10.13
CA ILE A 156 7.64 2.43 10.82
C ILE A 156 6.26 3.08 10.73
N GLY A 157 5.67 3.06 9.53
CA GLY A 157 4.28 3.49 9.32
C GLY A 157 3.30 2.66 10.16
N SER A 158 3.44 1.35 10.17
CA SER A 158 2.62 0.42 10.94
C SER A 158 2.61 0.73 12.42
N LEU A 159 3.78 0.92 13.03
CA LEU A 159 3.89 1.30 14.43
C LEU A 159 3.19 2.65 14.70
N THR A 160 3.40 3.63 13.81
CA THR A 160 2.73 4.93 13.91
C THR A 160 1.22 4.78 13.85
N GLY A 161 0.70 3.92 12.94
CA GLY A 161 -0.73 3.63 12.82
C GLY A 161 -1.33 3.03 14.09
N ILE A 162 -0.63 2.08 14.73
CA ILE A 162 -1.06 1.49 16.00
C ILE A 162 -1.15 2.54 17.11
N PHE A 163 -0.16 3.43 17.20
CA PHE A 163 -0.18 4.50 18.20
C PHE A 163 -1.32 5.49 17.93
N LEU A 164 -1.53 5.90 16.69
CA LEU A 164 -2.62 6.80 16.33
C LEU A 164 -4.00 6.18 16.60
N ALA A 165 -4.19 4.90 16.28
CA ALA A 165 -5.45 4.19 16.51
C ALA A 165 -5.88 4.12 17.99
N LYS A 166 -4.95 4.34 18.94
CA LYS A 166 -5.30 4.41 20.37
C LYS A 166 -5.96 5.71 20.78
N TYR A 167 -5.87 6.76 19.97
CA TYR A 167 -6.45 8.08 20.26
C TYR A 167 -7.83 8.27 19.61
N PHE A 168 -8.26 7.37 18.74
CA PHE A 168 -9.58 7.31 18.12
C PHE A 168 -10.40 6.14 18.64
#